data_fce2e2a87ceb6d97bf3465000c698b89
#
_entry.id   fce2e2a87ceb6d97bf3465000c698b89
#
_cell.length_a   1.000
_cell.length_b   1.000
_cell.length_c   1.000
_cell.angle_alpha   90.00
_cell.angle_beta   90.00
_cell.angle_gamma   90.00
#
_symmetry.space_group_name_H-M   'P 1'
#
loop_
_entity.id
_entity.type
_entity.pdbx_description
1 polymer ?
#
loop_
_entity_poly.entity_id
_entity_poly.type
_entity_poly.pdbx_seq_one_letter_code
_entity_poly.pdbx_strand_id
1 'polypeptide(L)'
;MLFDKPSTRTRSSFSIGVAELGGYPLVIDKSGSQLGRGEPVADTARVLTSMAYSIVWRTFGQDRVEEMAKYATCPVVNALTDQFHPCQVLATCSPSRSTVAVWMLCRARPSPISAIRPTTWPTRIC
;
A
#
# COMPACT_ATOMS: atom_id res chain seq x y z
N MET A 1 4.17 -4.59 2.11
CA MET A 1 2.99 -4.23 2.94
C MET A 1 3.38 -4.34 4.40
N LEU A 2 3.16 -3.30 5.17
CA LEU A 2 3.50 -3.20 6.59
C LEU A 2 2.22 -3.24 7.43
N PHE A 3 2.23 -4.04 8.50
CA PHE A 3 1.10 -4.19 9.41
C PHE A 3 1.52 -4.04 10.87
N ASP A 4 1.24 -2.88 11.45
CA ASP A 4 1.41 -2.62 12.90
C ASP A 4 0.20 -3.09 13.70
N LYS A 5 -0.97 -3.23 13.03
CA LYS A 5 -2.22 -3.72 13.61
C LYS A 5 -2.66 -5.02 12.93
N PRO A 6 -3.18 -6.01 13.68
CA PRO A 6 -3.74 -7.22 13.11
C PRO A 6 -4.84 -6.91 12.07
N SER A 7 -4.85 -7.58 10.96
CA SER A 7 -5.90 -7.43 9.95
C SER A 7 -5.92 -8.62 8.99
N THR A 8 -6.87 -9.49 9.15
CA THR A 8 -7.06 -10.62 8.22
C THR A 8 -7.57 -10.14 6.86
N ARG A 9 -8.65 -9.34 6.85
CA ARG A 9 -9.30 -8.88 5.61
C ARG A 9 -8.38 -8.02 4.74
N THR A 10 -7.77 -7.00 5.31
CA THR A 10 -6.87 -6.11 4.57
C THR A 10 -5.65 -6.85 4.04
N ARG A 11 -5.05 -7.71 4.88
CA ARG A 11 -3.91 -8.54 4.48
C ARG A 11 -4.27 -9.43 3.30
N SER A 12 -5.35 -10.19 3.40
CA SER A 12 -5.77 -11.12 2.35
C SER A 12 -6.14 -10.39 1.07
N SER A 13 -6.96 -9.32 1.13
CA SER A 13 -7.41 -8.60 -0.06
C SER A 13 -6.26 -7.95 -0.82
N PHE A 14 -5.34 -7.28 -0.12
CA PHE A 14 -4.17 -6.70 -0.78
C PHE A 14 -3.21 -7.76 -1.32
N SER A 15 -2.96 -8.84 -0.56
CA SER A 15 -2.04 -9.90 -1.02
C SER A 15 -2.56 -10.60 -2.26
N ILE A 16 -3.85 -10.95 -2.28
CA ILE A 16 -4.49 -11.59 -3.42
C ILE A 16 -4.51 -10.62 -4.61
N GLY A 17 -4.97 -9.38 -4.42
CA GLY A 17 -5.07 -8.40 -5.49
C GLY A 17 -3.72 -8.07 -6.12
N VAL A 18 -2.66 -7.89 -5.33
CA VAL A 18 -1.30 -7.67 -5.85
C VAL A 18 -0.81 -8.89 -6.64
N ALA A 19 -1.01 -10.12 -6.12
CA ALA A 19 -0.59 -11.33 -6.81
C ALA A 19 -1.34 -11.53 -8.13
N GLU A 20 -2.64 -11.26 -8.19
CA GLU A 20 -3.45 -11.37 -9.40
C GLU A 20 -3.09 -10.32 -10.47
N LEU A 21 -2.58 -9.17 -10.05
CA LEU A 21 -2.02 -8.16 -10.94
C LEU A 21 -0.58 -8.47 -11.40
N GLY A 22 -0.03 -9.63 -11.02
CA GLY A 22 1.32 -10.07 -11.38
C GLY A 22 2.43 -9.50 -10.49
N GLY A 23 2.08 -8.86 -9.38
CA GLY A 23 3.04 -8.37 -8.39
C GLY A 23 3.38 -9.41 -7.32
N TYR A 24 4.43 -9.15 -6.55
CA TYR A 24 4.81 -9.95 -5.39
C TYR A 24 4.45 -9.23 -4.09
N PRO A 25 3.47 -9.73 -3.32
CA PRO A 25 3.04 -9.10 -2.07
C PRO A 25 3.92 -9.53 -0.90
N LEU A 26 4.96 -8.77 -0.59
CA LEU A 26 5.75 -8.98 0.63
C LEU A 26 5.00 -8.41 1.84
N VAL A 27 4.66 -9.25 2.80
CA VAL A 27 3.98 -8.87 4.05
C VAL A 27 4.96 -8.87 5.20
N ILE A 28 5.04 -7.76 5.92
CA ILE A 28 5.90 -7.57 7.09
C ILE A 28 5.02 -7.14 8.26
N ASP A 29 5.00 -7.96 9.29
CA ASP A 29 4.31 -7.68 10.56
C ASP A 29 5.17 -6.82 11.49
N LYS A 30 4.55 -6.22 12.49
CA LYS A 30 5.24 -5.43 13.52
C LYS A 30 6.41 -6.20 14.17
N SER A 31 6.23 -7.48 14.43
CA SER A 31 7.26 -8.34 15.03
C SER A 31 8.44 -8.62 14.09
N GLY A 32 8.21 -8.61 12.79
CA GLY A 32 9.23 -8.78 11.74
C GLY A 32 9.83 -7.47 11.24
N SER A 33 9.34 -6.32 11.71
CA SER A 33 9.78 -4.99 11.28
C SER A 33 10.69 -4.35 12.32
N GLN A 34 11.72 -3.65 11.86
CA GLN A 34 12.58 -2.83 12.71
C GLN A 34 11.84 -1.57 13.24
N LEU A 35 10.77 -1.12 12.58
CA LEU A 35 9.86 -0.09 13.07
C LEU A 35 9.26 -0.45 14.44
N GLY A 36 9.01 -1.74 14.69
CA GLY A 36 8.58 -2.24 15.99
C GLY A 36 9.67 -2.20 17.08
N ARG A 37 10.92 -2.01 16.68
CA ARG A 37 12.12 -1.95 17.56
C ARG A 37 12.69 -0.55 17.71
N GLY A 38 11.98 0.49 17.22
CA GLY A 38 12.36 1.89 17.37
C GLY A 38 13.18 2.48 16.22
N GLU A 39 13.24 1.80 15.05
CA GLU A 39 13.83 2.40 13.85
C GLU A 39 13.01 3.63 13.41
N PRO A 40 13.66 4.75 13.04
CA PRO A 40 12.97 5.91 12.50
C PRO A 40 12.19 5.57 11.22
N VAL A 41 10.97 6.09 11.09
CA VAL A 41 10.11 5.88 9.91
C VAL A 41 10.81 6.35 8.64
N ALA A 42 11.54 7.46 8.71
CA ALA A 42 12.30 8.02 7.60
C ALA A 42 13.35 7.05 7.03
N ASP A 43 14.03 6.30 7.88
CA ASP A 43 15.07 5.37 7.44
C ASP A 43 14.45 4.10 6.85
N THR A 44 13.41 3.57 7.48
CA THR A 44 12.61 2.48 6.91
C THR A 44 12.04 2.86 5.54
N ALA A 45 11.56 4.11 5.37
CA ALA A 45 11.04 4.60 4.09
C ALA A 45 12.11 4.55 2.99
N ARG A 46 13.32 5.04 3.29
CA ARG A 46 14.45 5.04 2.32
C ARG A 46 14.86 3.63 1.92
N VAL A 47 14.94 2.72 2.89
CA VAL A 47 15.31 1.32 2.64
C VAL A 47 14.24 0.62 1.81
N LEU A 48 12.98 0.70 2.22
CA LEU A 48 11.89 0.01 1.50
C LEU A 48 11.69 0.55 0.08
N THR A 49 11.84 1.85 -0.12
CA THR A 49 11.73 2.48 -1.45
C THR A 49 12.77 1.98 -2.44
N SER A 50 13.97 1.59 -1.97
CA SER A 50 15.00 1.03 -2.86
C SER A 50 14.66 -0.37 -3.40
N MET A 51 13.70 -1.07 -2.78
CA MET A 51 13.36 -2.46 -3.07
C MET A 51 11.92 -2.66 -3.54
N ALA A 52 11.01 -1.72 -3.23
CA ALA A 52 9.59 -1.87 -3.45
C ALA A 52 9.03 -0.80 -4.41
N TYR A 53 8.08 -1.18 -5.24
CA TYR A 53 7.36 -0.25 -6.13
C TYR A 53 6.27 0.55 -5.42
N SER A 54 5.76 0.06 -4.30
CA SER A 54 4.81 0.76 -3.45
C SER A 54 4.85 0.22 -2.02
N ILE A 55 4.45 1.07 -1.08
CA ILE A 55 4.34 0.71 0.34
C ILE A 55 2.87 0.81 0.73
N VAL A 56 2.28 -0.28 1.19
CA VAL A 56 0.95 -0.30 1.79
C VAL A 56 1.15 -0.41 3.29
N TRP A 57 0.65 0.55 4.07
CA TRP A 57 0.86 0.56 5.51
C TRP A 57 -0.44 0.69 6.30
N ARG A 58 -0.61 -0.22 7.26
CA ARG A 58 -1.66 -0.16 8.27
C ARG A 58 -1.02 0.06 9.63
N THR A 59 -1.22 1.25 10.20
CA THR A 59 -0.56 1.69 11.43
C THR A 59 -1.53 2.43 12.36
N PHE A 60 -1.02 3.05 13.39
CA PHE A 60 -1.80 3.81 14.38
C PHE A 60 -1.92 5.29 13.99
N GLY A 61 -0.87 6.07 14.11
CA GLY A 61 -0.89 7.50 13.87
C GLY A 61 -0.86 7.86 12.37
N GLN A 62 -1.60 8.87 11.99
CA GLN A 62 -1.59 9.42 10.64
C GLN A 62 -0.24 10.10 10.32
N ASP A 63 0.36 10.76 11.31
CA ASP A 63 1.68 11.37 11.26
C ASP A 63 2.76 10.42 10.76
N ARG A 64 2.69 9.15 11.16
CA ARG A 64 3.64 8.11 10.72
C ARG A 64 3.51 7.81 9.22
N VAL A 65 2.28 7.74 8.70
CA VAL A 65 2.04 7.52 7.25
C VAL A 65 2.51 8.73 6.46
N GLU A 66 2.29 9.92 6.96
CA GLU A 66 2.75 11.16 6.34
C GLU A 66 4.28 11.27 6.34
N GLU A 67 4.93 10.90 7.43
CA GLU A 67 6.38 10.81 7.49
C GLU A 67 6.92 9.77 6.50
N MET A 68 6.32 8.58 6.44
CA MET A 68 6.68 7.56 5.44
C MET A 68 6.56 8.12 4.02
N ALA A 69 5.44 8.78 3.70
CA ALA A 69 5.21 9.36 2.38
C ALA A 69 6.17 10.51 2.04
N LYS A 70 6.64 11.24 3.03
CA LYS A 70 7.61 12.34 2.86
C LYS A 70 8.99 11.82 2.42
N TYR A 71 9.42 10.68 2.95
CA TYR A 71 10.76 10.14 2.70
C TYR A 71 10.78 9.01 1.68
N ALA A 72 9.64 8.42 1.35
CA ALA A 72 9.52 7.43 0.30
C ALA A 72 9.54 8.08 -1.10
N THR A 73 10.21 7.46 -2.05
CA THR A 73 10.18 7.85 -3.47
C THR A 73 9.15 7.06 -4.27
N CYS A 74 8.56 6.01 -3.67
CA CYS A 74 7.47 5.24 -4.23
C CYS A 74 6.12 5.63 -3.58
N PRO A 75 4.97 5.33 -4.21
CA PRO A 75 3.66 5.59 -3.62
C PRO A 75 3.48 4.90 -2.27
N VAL A 76 2.89 5.63 -1.31
CA VAL A 76 2.51 5.11 0.00
C VAL A 76 0.99 5.09 0.11
N VAL A 77 0.43 3.90 0.33
CA VAL A 77 -1.00 3.66 0.46
C VAL A 77 -1.35 3.51 1.95
N ASN A 78 -2.24 4.38 2.43
CA ASN A 78 -2.80 4.27 3.77
C ASN A 78 -3.88 3.17 3.80
N ALA A 79 -3.53 1.99 4.34
CA ALA A 79 -4.46 0.87 4.49
C ALA A 79 -5.33 0.95 5.75
N LEU A 80 -5.04 1.83 6.67
CA LEU A 80 -5.80 2.34 7.81
C LEU A 80 -4.85 3.01 8.81
N THR A 81 -5.26 4.18 9.30
CA THR A 81 -4.77 4.79 10.54
C THR A 81 -5.92 4.94 11.54
N ASP A 82 -5.66 5.50 12.72
CA ASP A 82 -6.72 5.77 13.70
C ASP A 82 -7.67 6.88 13.22
N GLN A 83 -7.19 7.78 12.35
CA GLN A 83 -7.95 8.91 11.82
C GLN A 83 -8.61 8.62 10.46
N PHE A 84 -7.96 7.84 9.58
CA PHE A 84 -8.39 7.68 8.19
C PHE A 84 -8.33 6.24 7.68
N HIS A 85 -9.30 5.90 6.83
CA HIS A 85 -9.33 4.64 6.09
C HIS A 85 -9.75 4.87 4.64
N PRO A 86 -8.88 5.48 3.79
CA PRO A 86 -9.24 5.87 2.42
C PRO A 86 -9.68 4.69 1.56
N CYS A 87 -9.06 3.53 1.71
CA CYS A 87 -9.44 2.31 0.97
C CYS A 87 -10.89 1.87 1.28
N GLN A 88 -11.36 2.06 2.54
CA GLN A 88 -12.74 1.75 2.91
C GLN A 88 -13.72 2.76 2.31
N VAL A 89 -13.35 4.04 2.29
CA VAL A 89 -14.17 5.09 1.67
C VAL A 89 -14.35 4.80 0.19
N LEU A 90 -13.28 4.50 -0.54
CA LEU A 90 -13.34 4.13 -1.95
C LEU A 90 -14.21 2.90 -2.20
N ALA A 91 -14.07 1.86 -1.36
CA ALA A 91 -14.89 0.66 -1.48
C ALA A 91 -16.38 0.93 -1.19
N THR A 92 -16.69 1.83 -0.26
CA THR A 92 -18.07 2.20 0.08
C THR A 92 -18.69 3.08 -1.00
N CYS A 93 -17.92 3.97 -1.61
CA CYS A 93 -18.38 4.83 -2.69
C CYS A 93 -18.50 4.09 -4.04
N SER A 94 -17.88 2.91 -4.17
CA SER A 94 -18.01 2.09 -5.37
C SER A 94 -19.36 1.37 -5.34
N PRO A 95 -20.26 1.59 -6.34
CA PRO A 95 -21.55 0.90 -6.38
C PRO A 95 -21.31 -0.62 -6.46
N SER A 96 -22.09 -1.39 -5.70
CA SER A 96 -21.90 -2.83 -5.44
C SER A 96 -21.81 -3.75 -6.65
N ARG A 97 -22.15 -3.26 -7.84
CA ARG A 97 -21.89 -3.92 -9.14
C ARG A 97 -20.50 -3.64 -9.70
N SER A 98 -19.82 -2.61 -9.22
CA SER A 98 -18.51 -2.18 -9.74
C SER A 98 -17.34 -2.91 -9.14
N THR A 99 -17.45 -3.49 -7.94
CA THR A 99 -16.32 -4.18 -7.31
C THR A 99 -15.91 -5.40 -8.15
N VAL A 100 -16.88 -6.15 -8.66
CA VAL A 100 -16.66 -7.26 -9.59
C VAL A 100 -16.28 -6.74 -10.96
N ALA A 101 -16.88 -5.64 -11.43
CA ALA A 101 -16.60 -5.06 -12.74
C ALA A 101 -15.25 -4.35 -12.81
N VAL A 102 -14.83 -3.63 -11.77
CA VAL A 102 -13.47 -3.07 -11.65
C VAL A 102 -12.44 -4.21 -11.58
N TRP A 103 -12.77 -5.28 -10.88
CA TRP A 103 -11.97 -6.48 -10.81
C TRP A 103 -11.85 -7.18 -12.17
N MET A 104 -12.96 -7.35 -12.88
CA MET A 104 -12.99 -7.91 -14.25
C MET A 104 -12.31 -7.00 -15.27
N LEU A 105 -12.44 -5.67 -15.16
CA LEU A 105 -11.77 -4.71 -16.03
C LEU A 105 -10.25 -4.66 -15.80
N CYS A 106 -9.79 -4.79 -14.55
CA CYS A 106 -8.37 -4.96 -14.26
C CYS A 106 -7.82 -6.27 -14.84
N ARG A 107 -8.62 -7.33 -14.83
CA ARG A 107 -8.24 -8.63 -15.37
C ARG A 107 -8.28 -8.70 -16.91
N ALA A 108 -9.12 -7.87 -17.55
CA ALA A 108 -9.29 -7.82 -19.01
C ALA A 108 -8.27 -6.91 -19.73
N ARG A 109 -7.48 -6.12 -19.02
CA ARG A 109 -6.40 -5.34 -19.63
C ARG A 109 -5.10 -6.14 -19.60
N PRO A 110 -4.56 -6.54 -20.77
CA PRO A 110 -3.17 -6.98 -20.81
C PRO A 110 -2.31 -5.79 -20.38
N SER A 111 -1.64 -5.96 -19.26
CA SER A 111 -0.82 -4.94 -18.62
C SER A 111 0.33 -4.52 -19.53
N PRO A 112 0.43 -3.26 -19.95
CA PRO A 112 1.68 -2.73 -20.44
C PRO A 112 2.54 -2.28 -19.26
N ILE A 113 2.87 -3.19 -18.34
CA ILE A 113 3.80 -2.91 -17.23
C ILE A 113 5.22 -2.63 -17.74
N SER A 114 5.50 -2.92 -19.01
CA SER A 114 6.81 -2.63 -19.64
C SER A 114 7.04 -1.18 -20.08
N ALA A 115 6.07 -0.27 -19.95
CA ALA A 115 6.15 1.07 -20.53
C ALA A 115 6.16 2.23 -19.52
N ILE A 116 6.12 1.99 -18.22
CA ILE A 116 6.18 3.08 -17.24
C ILE A 116 7.57 3.13 -16.61
N ARG A 117 8.50 3.80 -17.28
CA ARG A 117 9.68 4.36 -16.61
C ARG A 117 9.20 5.55 -15.76
N PRO A 118 9.44 5.55 -14.44
CA PRO A 118 9.07 6.69 -13.62
C PRO A 118 10.06 7.83 -13.84
N THR A 119 9.70 8.80 -14.64
CA THR A 119 10.28 10.13 -14.54
C THR A 119 9.30 10.95 -13.71
N THR A 120 9.71 11.29 -12.49
CA THR A 120 9.08 12.26 -11.58
C THR A 120 7.63 11.97 -11.16
N TRP A 121 7.45 11.13 -10.12
CA TRP A 121 6.20 11.11 -9.37
C TRP A 121 6.29 12.02 -8.16
N PRO A 122 5.39 13.00 -8.00
CA PRO A 122 5.25 13.68 -6.73
C PRO A 122 4.69 12.69 -5.70
N THR A 123 5.24 12.69 -4.50
CA THR A 123 4.77 11.93 -3.34
C THR A 123 3.28 12.22 -3.11
N ARG A 124 2.40 11.30 -3.47
CA ARG A 124 0.97 11.41 -3.20
C ARG A 124 0.55 10.28 -2.28
N ILE A 125 -0.06 10.64 -1.17
CA ILE A 125 -0.76 9.72 -0.28
C ILE A 125 -2.13 9.44 -0.94
N CYS A 126 -2.40 8.19 -1.23
CA CYS A 126 -3.72 7.71 -1.64
C CYS A 126 -4.44 7.08 -0.46
#